data_7e6a553a5d134b1d125736eecce9bb41
#
_entry.id   7e6a553a5d134b1d125736eecce9bb41
#
_cell.length_a   1.000
_cell.length_b   1.000
_cell.length_c   1.000
_cell.angle_alpha   90.00
_cell.angle_beta   90.00
_cell.angle_gamma   90.00
#
_symmetry.space_group_name_H-M   'P 1'
#
loop_
_entity.id
_entity.type
_entity.pdbx_description
1 polymer ?
#
loop_
_entity_poly.entity_id
_entity_poly.type
_entity_poly.pdbx_seq_one_letter_code
_entity_poly.pdbx_strand_id
1 'polypeptide(L)'
;MTSISRFQERLNSSGFRLTKGPVEILQVNVGKLCNMTCTHCHVEAGPTKTRENMDLKTAEAVVAYMKNSGIKTLDLTGGAPEMNPNFRYLVTEARSLGVHVIDRCNLTVLFLPGQEDLAHFLAGNKVEIVASLPCYLQENVDKQRGRGTFDESIKALQLLGKLGYGKDDSTLALNLVYNPVGPHLPPNQTELENDYKNRLKEDWGVVFNNLYTITNMPITRYAKYLKAMNQYESYVELLINSFNPATLDGLMCRNTLSVGWDGKLYDCDFNQMLDMPIRNGKPFTIHDIYIWNLEGREIETGNHCFGCTAGTGSSCQGALKHLTGGNKL
;
A
#
# COMPACT_ATOMS: atom_id res chain seq x y z
N MET A 1 -19.48 4.69 27.10
CA MET A 1 -18.23 5.43 26.82
C MET A 1 -17.30 4.47 26.13
N THR A 2 -17.01 4.69 24.83
CA THR A 2 -15.99 3.91 24.10
C THR A 2 -14.63 4.22 24.74
N SER A 3 -13.92 3.18 25.17
CA SER A 3 -12.56 3.34 25.72
C SER A 3 -11.66 3.99 24.68
N ILE A 4 -10.95 5.04 25.03
CA ILE A 4 -9.94 5.68 24.18
C ILE A 4 -8.88 4.65 23.83
N SER A 5 -8.48 4.57 22.55
CA SER A 5 -7.42 3.63 22.13
C SER A 5 -6.06 4.04 22.72
N ARG A 6 -5.17 3.08 22.96
CA ARG A 6 -3.79 3.35 23.41
C ARG A 6 -3.06 4.30 22.45
N PHE A 7 -3.36 4.25 21.16
CA PHE A 7 -2.78 5.17 20.18
C PHE A 7 -3.26 6.60 20.41
N GLN A 8 -4.55 6.81 20.65
CA GLN A 8 -5.10 8.14 20.96
C GLN A 8 -4.52 8.70 22.27
N GLU A 9 -4.29 7.86 23.29
CA GLU A 9 -3.59 8.27 24.51
C GLU A 9 -2.17 8.76 24.22
N ARG A 10 -1.45 8.09 23.30
CA ARG A 10 -0.11 8.50 22.87
C ARG A 10 -0.12 9.83 22.10
N LEU A 11 -1.10 10.05 21.22
CA LEU A 11 -1.29 11.34 20.55
C LEU A 11 -1.52 12.46 21.56
N ASN A 12 -2.45 12.25 22.49
CA ASN A 12 -2.77 13.24 23.52
C ASN A 12 -1.55 13.58 24.37
N SER A 13 -0.76 12.58 24.80
CA SER A 13 0.45 12.79 25.60
C SER A 13 1.57 13.49 24.84
N SER A 14 1.61 13.38 23.49
CA SER A 14 2.56 14.11 22.65
C SER A 14 2.07 15.52 22.25
N GLY A 15 0.85 15.90 22.65
CA GLY A 15 0.24 17.18 22.26
C GLY A 15 -0.11 17.27 20.77
N PHE A 16 -0.16 16.14 20.05
CA PHE A 16 -0.38 16.10 18.61
C PHE A 16 -1.85 15.77 18.28
N ARG A 17 -2.43 16.55 17.38
CA ARG A 17 -3.73 16.25 16.77
C ARG A 17 -3.53 15.76 15.35
N LEU A 18 -3.92 14.54 15.08
CA LEU A 18 -3.80 13.95 13.75
C LEU A 18 -5.00 14.38 12.90
N THR A 19 -4.77 15.37 12.02
CA THR A 19 -5.80 15.94 11.16
C THR A 19 -5.49 15.75 9.69
N LYS A 20 -6.54 15.68 8.87
CA LYS A 20 -6.47 15.64 7.41
C LYS A 20 -5.93 16.96 6.89
N GLY A 21 -4.92 16.93 6.06
CA GLY A 21 -4.46 18.03 5.23
C GLY A 21 -5.14 18.04 3.86
N PRO A 22 -4.63 18.80 2.90
CA PRO A 22 -5.09 18.74 1.52
C PRO A 22 -4.95 17.31 0.97
N VAL A 23 -6.02 16.81 0.34
CA VAL A 23 -6.02 15.47 -0.28
C VAL A 23 -5.34 15.56 -1.64
N GLU A 24 -4.21 14.90 -1.79
CA GLU A 24 -3.42 14.86 -3.04
C GLU A 24 -3.46 13.49 -3.70
N ILE A 25 -3.67 12.43 -2.91
CA ILE A 25 -3.65 11.04 -3.34
C ILE A 25 -5.03 10.43 -3.13
N LEU A 26 -5.60 9.90 -4.20
CA LEU A 26 -6.77 9.05 -4.15
C LEU A 26 -6.31 7.59 -4.22
N GLN A 27 -6.31 6.91 -3.06
CA GLN A 27 -6.01 5.48 -3.01
C GLN A 27 -7.30 4.70 -3.20
N VAL A 28 -7.34 3.85 -4.22
CA VAL A 28 -8.54 3.10 -4.59
C VAL A 28 -8.28 1.61 -4.45
N ASN A 29 -8.91 1.01 -3.45
CA ASN A 29 -8.91 -0.44 -3.27
C ASN A 29 -10.03 -1.04 -4.14
N VAL A 30 -9.63 -1.57 -5.30
CA VAL A 30 -10.57 -2.09 -6.29
C VAL A 30 -11.16 -3.46 -5.94
N GLY A 31 -10.72 -4.07 -4.84
CA GLY A 31 -11.31 -5.32 -4.35
C GLY A 31 -10.32 -6.26 -3.67
N LYS A 32 -10.82 -7.45 -3.34
CA LYS A 32 -10.05 -8.49 -2.65
C LYS A 32 -9.70 -9.69 -3.53
N LEU A 33 -10.05 -9.66 -4.82
CA LEU A 33 -9.68 -10.72 -5.75
C LEU A 33 -8.17 -10.72 -5.97
N CYS A 34 -7.54 -11.88 -5.81
CA CYS A 34 -6.10 -12.08 -5.99
C CYS A 34 -5.84 -13.55 -6.31
N ASN A 35 -4.88 -13.84 -7.16
CA ASN A 35 -4.45 -15.22 -7.43
C ASN A 35 -3.62 -15.84 -6.29
N MET A 36 -3.33 -15.06 -5.23
CA MET A 36 -2.47 -15.44 -4.10
C MET A 36 -3.18 -15.32 -2.74
N THR A 37 -2.61 -16.01 -1.72
CA THR A 37 -3.09 -15.98 -0.33
C THR A 37 -1.96 -15.70 0.67
N CYS A 38 -1.19 -14.64 0.44
CA CYS A 38 0.00 -14.29 1.25
C CYS A 38 -0.32 -14.21 2.75
N THR A 39 0.57 -14.71 3.60
CA THR A 39 0.36 -14.79 5.07
C THR A 39 0.26 -13.41 5.73
N HIS A 40 1.02 -12.42 5.25
CA HIS A 40 1.06 -11.06 5.76
C HIS A 40 -0.01 -10.13 5.16
N CYS A 41 -0.91 -10.65 4.32
CA CYS A 41 -1.90 -9.84 3.61
C CYS A 41 -2.89 -9.15 4.56
N HIS A 42 -2.82 -7.83 4.63
CA HIS A 42 -3.73 -7.01 5.44
C HIS A 42 -5.11 -6.85 4.79
N VAL A 43 -5.22 -7.04 3.47
CA VAL A 43 -6.50 -6.97 2.73
C VAL A 43 -7.33 -8.25 2.92
N GLU A 44 -6.69 -9.36 3.30
CA GLU A 44 -7.30 -10.70 3.33
C GLU A 44 -7.77 -11.14 1.94
N ALA A 45 -6.99 -10.80 0.91
CA ALA A 45 -7.26 -11.10 -0.48
C ALA A 45 -7.10 -12.61 -0.80
N GLY A 46 -7.68 -13.04 -1.91
CA GLY A 46 -7.55 -14.41 -2.38
C GLY A 46 -8.42 -14.74 -3.60
N PRO A 47 -8.22 -15.93 -4.21
CA PRO A 47 -8.88 -16.30 -5.46
C PRO A 47 -10.40 -16.51 -5.35
N THR A 48 -10.91 -16.69 -4.14
CA THR A 48 -12.34 -16.87 -3.88
C THR A 48 -13.09 -15.57 -3.55
N LYS A 49 -12.37 -14.45 -3.50
CA LYS A 49 -12.91 -13.12 -3.13
C LYS A 49 -13.48 -12.38 -4.33
N THR A 50 -14.44 -12.99 -4.99
CA THR A 50 -15.04 -12.46 -6.23
C THR A 50 -16.14 -11.44 -6.01
N ARG A 51 -16.77 -11.43 -4.81
CA ARG A 51 -17.87 -10.52 -4.47
C ARG A 51 -17.36 -9.13 -4.06
N GLU A 52 -16.20 -9.10 -3.40
CA GLU A 52 -15.55 -7.89 -2.94
C GLU A 52 -14.71 -7.30 -4.07
N ASN A 53 -15.39 -6.81 -5.11
CA ASN A 53 -14.80 -6.17 -6.30
C ASN A 53 -15.56 -4.90 -6.66
N MET A 54 -14.84 -3.85 -7.02
CA MET A 54 -15.41 -2.58 -7.46
C MET A 54 -16.16 -2.77 -8.79
N ASP A 55 -17.40 -2.35 -8.82
CA ASP A 55 -18.21 -2.32 -10.02
C ASP A 55 -17.95 -1.09 -10.89
N LEU A 56 -18.47 -1.09 -12.12
CA LEU A 56 -18.26 0.02 -13.06
C LEU A 56 -18.85 1.33 -12.53
N LYS A 57 -20.01 1.29 -11.89
CA LYS A 57 -20.67 2.50 -11.36
C LYS A 57 -19.79 3.20 -10.30
N THR A 58 -19.15 2.42 -9.44
CA THR A 58 -18.22 2.97 -8.44
C THR A 58 -16.93 3.46 -9.10
N ALA A 59 -16.40 2.76 -10.11
CA ALA A 59 -15.24 3.21 -10.88
C ALA A 59 -15.52 4.53 -11.63
N GLU A 60 -16.72 4.69 -12.22
CA GLU A 60 -17.16 5.96 -12.84
C GLU A 60 -17.25 7.10 -11.84
N ALA A 61 -17.72 6.83 -10.60
CA ALA A 61 -17.76 7.84 -9.54
C ALA A 61 -16.34 8.26 -9.10
N VAL A 62 -15.37 7.32 -9.05
CA VAL A 62 -13.96 7.62 -8.81
C VAL A 62 -13.40 8.54 -9.89
N VAL A 63 -13.67 8.26 -11.16
CA VAL A 63 -13.26 9.12 -12.29
C VAL A 63 -13.90 10.50 -12.21
N ALA A 64 -15.20 10.55 -11.92
CA ALA A 64 -15.92 11.81 -11.75
C ALA A 64 -15.34 12.66 -10.59
N TYR A 65 -14.96 12.03 -9.49
CA TYR A 65 -14.28 12.70 -8.39
C TYR A 65 -12.92 13.26 -8.82
N MET A 66 -12.07 12.50 -9.52
CA MET A 66 -10.78 12.98 -10.00
C MET A 66 -10.91 14.21 -10.91
N LYS A 67 -11.92 14.25 -11.79
CA LYS A 67 -12.20 15.40 -12.68
C LYS A 67 -12.44 16.70 -11.92
N ASN A 68 -13.01 16.63 -10.72
CA ASN A 68 -13.52 17.80 -9.99
C ASN A 68 -12.68 18.16 -8.75
N SER A 69 -11.78 17.31 -8.30
CA SER A 69 -11.10 17.44 -7.00
C SER A 69 -9.66 17.97 -7.09
N GLY A 70 -9.05 18.01 -8.27
CA GLY A 70 -7.64 18.37 -8.43
C GLY A 70 -6.65 17.32 -7.87
N ILE A 71 -7.10 16.08 -7.69
CA ILE A 71 -6.25 14.94 -7.29
C ILE A 71 -5.07 14.82 -8.25
N LYS A 72 -3.88 14.66 -7.69
CA LYS A 72 -2.63 14.53 -8.46
C LYS A 72 -2.25 13.09 -8.74
N THR A 73 -2.64 12.17 -7.85
CA THR A 73 -2.22 10.76 -7.91
C THR A 73 -3.39 9.83 -7.64
N LEU A 74 -3.57 8.85 -8.51
CA LEU A 74 -4.41 7.67 -8.32
C LEU A 74 -3.52 6.49 -7.92
N ASP A 75 -3.70 5.96 -6.70
CA ASP A 75 -2.96 4.82 -6.16
C ASP A 75 -3.90 3.60 -6.14
N LEU A 76 -3.78 2.72 -7.14
CA LEU A 76 -4.59 1.51 -7.28
C LEU A 76 -4.05 0.39 -6.42
N THR A 77 -4.88 -0.11 -5.52
CA THR A 77 -4.54 -1.16 -4.56
C THR A 77 -5.66 -2.18 -4.42
N GLY A 78 -5.45 -3.19 -3.57
CA GLY A 78 -6.43 -4.24 -3.28
C GLY A 78 -5.78 -5.59 -3.08
N GLY A 79 -6.39 -6.63 -3.64
CA GLY A 79 -5.80 -7.97 -3.76
C GLY A 79 -4.72 -7.99 -4.83
N ALA A 80 -5.15 -8.16 -6.07
CA ALA A 80 -4.39 -7.89 -7.28
C ALA A 80 -5.24 -6.91 -8.11
N PRO A 81 -4.93 -5.61 -8.09
CA PRO A 81 -5.76 -4.59 -8.74
C PRO A 81 -6.03 -4.90 -10.20
N GLU A 82 -5.06 -5.46 -10.89
CA GLU A 82 -5.08 -5.79 -12.31
C GLU A 82 -6.14 -6.85 -12.67
N MET A 83 -6.59 -7.62 -11.68
CA MET A 83 -7.64 -8.63 -11.87
C MET A 83 -9.06 -8.03 -11.81
N ASN A 84 -9.21 -6.77 -11.40
CA ASN A 84 -10.51 -6.10 -11.44
C ASN A 84 -10.84 -5.70 -12.90
N PRO A 85 -12.05 -6.01 -13.42
CA PRO A 85 -12.41 -5.70 -14.81
C PRO A 85 -12.39 -4.21 -15.15
N ASN A 86 -12.48 -3.33 -14.14
CA ASN A 86 -12.47 -1.88 -14.31
C ASN A 86 -11.06 -1.27 -14.11
N PHE A 87 -10.03 -2.07 -13.85
CA PHE A 87 -8.66 -1.59 -13.64
C PHE A 87 -8.16 -0.77 -14.84
N ARG A 88 -8.25 -1.32 -16.04
CA ARG A 88 -7.79 -0.65 -17.26
C ARG A 88 -8.58 0.63 -17.57
N TYR A 89 -9.87 0.64 -17.27
CA TYR A 89 -10.72 1.83 -17.37
C TYR A 89 -10.22 2.94 -16.42
N LEU A 90 -9.99 2.63 -15.15
CA LEU A 90 -9.48 3.58 -14.17
C LEU A 90 -8.12 4.16 -14.58
N VAL A 91 -7.19 3.31 -15.04
CA VAL A 91 -5.87 3.75 -15.52
C VAL A 91 -6.02 4.70 -16.71
N THR A 92 -6.78 4.32 -17.74
CA THR A 92 -6.93 5.11 -18.97
C THR A 92 -7.57 6.47 -18.69
N GLU A 93 -8.64 6.49 -17.91
CA GLU A 93 -9.33 7.74 -17.55
C GLU A 93 -8.45 8.66 -16.70
N ALA A 94 -7.75 8.11 -15.68
CA ALA A 94 -6.83 8.90 -14.86
C ALA A 94 -5.72 9.52 -15.71
N ARG A 95 -5.12 8.76 -16.62
CA ARG A 95 -4.07 9.26 -17.52
C ARG A 95 -4.59 10.31 -18.49
N SER A 96 -5.82 10.17 -19.00
CA SER A 96 -6.46 11.20 -19.85
C SER A 96 -6.67 12.52 -19.14
N LEU A 97 -6.86 12.49 -17.81
CA LEU A 97 -6.97 13.65 -16.94
C LEU A 97 -5.61 14.23 -16.50
N GLY A 98 -4.49 13.64 -16.92
CA GLY A 98 -3.15 14.04 -16.49
C GLY A 98 -2.80 13.59 -15.06
N VAL A 99 -3.62 12.75 -14.42
CA VAL A 99 -3.37 12.21 -13.09
C VAL A 99 -2.26 11.16 -13.15
N HIS A 100 -1.32 11.24 -12.22
CA HIS A 100 -0.30 10.18 -12.05
C HIS A 100 -0.95 8.90 -11.53
N VAL A 101 -0.57 7.75 -12.10
CA VAL A 101 -1.15 6.45 -11.69
C VAL A 101 -0.07 5.56 -11.10
N ILE A 102 -0.35 5.04 -9.92
CA ILE A 102 0.44 4.02 -9.23
C ILE A 102 -0.36 2.72 -9.22
N ASP A 103 0.28 1.62 -9.61
CA ASP A 103 -0.24 0.27 -9.49
C ASP A 103 0.50 -0.49 -8.39
N ARG A 104 -0.22 -0.92 -7.34
CA ARG A 104 0.31 -1.80 -6.27
C ARG A 104 0.37 -3.23 -6.77
N CYS A 105 1.27 -3.45 -7.70
CA CYS A 105 1.31 -4.58 -8.60
C CYS A 105 1.60 -5.92 -7.89
N ASN A 106 0.78 -6.91 -8.22
CA ASN A 106 1.12 -8.30 -7.99
C ASN A 106 1.81 -8.88 -9.23
N LEU A 107 3.14 -8.94 -9.22
CA LEU A 107 3.97 -9.34 -10.36
C LEU A 107 3.53 -10.65 -11.04
N THR A 108 2.97 -11.61 -10.30
CA THR A 108 2.56 -12.90 -10.86
C THR A 108 1.33 -12.79 -11.76
N VAL A 109 0.56 -11.70 -11.68
CA VAL A 109 -0.59 -11.45 -12.54
C VAL A 109 -0.19 -11.22 -14.00
N LEU A 110 1.02 -10.72 -14.24
CA LEU A 110 1.54 -10.49 -15.61
C LEU A 110 1.60 -11.76 -16.48
N PHE A 111 1.50 -12.93 -15.87
CA PHE A 111 1.53 -14.22 -16.56
C PHE A 111 0.21 -14.99 -16.51
N LEU A 112 -0.85 -14.37 -15.99
CA LEU A 112 -2.17 -15.00 -15.98
C LEU A 112 -2.78 -14.99 -17.40
N PRO A 113 -3.55 -16.03 -17.76
CA PRO A 113 -4.30 -16.05 -19.01
C PRO A 113 -5.21 -14.81 -19.11
N GLY A 114 -5.15 -14.13 -20.28
CA GLY A 114 -5.88 -12.89 -20.55
C GLY A 114 -5.17 -11.62 -20.04
N GLN A 115 -3.94 -11.72 -19.54
CA GLN A 115 -3.11 -10.59 -19.11
C GLN A 115 -1.80 -10.47 -19.91
N GLU A 116 -1.72 -11.12 -21.06
CA GLU A 116 -0.49 -11.20 -21.88
C GLU A 116 0.01 -9.81 -22.36
N ASP A 117 -0.88 -8.85 -22.51
CA ASP A 117 -0.58 -7.48 -22.92
C ASP A 117 -0.44 -6.50 -21.75
N LEU A 118 -0.69 -6.94 -20.51
CA LEU A 118 -0.78 -6.07 -19.33
C LEU A 118 0.50 -5.24 -19.11
N ALA A 119 1.68 -5.87 -19.22
CA ALA A 119 2.94 -5.15 -19.05
C ALA A 119 3.11 -4.02 -20.10
N HIS A 120 2.69 -4.25 -21.34
CA HIS A 120 2.69 -3.24 -22.40
C HIS A 120 1.65 -2.15 -22.16
N PHE A 121 0.47 -2.52 -21.66
CA PHE A 121 -0.57 -1.58 -21.29
C PHE A 121 -0.09 -0.63 -20.19
N LEU A 122 0.54 -1.15 -19.12
CA LEU A 122 1.09 -0.36 -18.03
C LEU A 122 2.19 0.60 -18.53
N ALA A 123 3.12 0.10 -19.35
CA ALA A 123 4.18 0.92 -19.95
C ALA A 123 3.63 2.01 -20.87
N GLY A 124 2.69 1.67 -21.77
CA GLY A 124 2.05 2.62 -22.69
C GLY A 124 1.29 3.74 -21.98
N ASN A 125 0.72 3.46 -20.82
CA ASN A 125 0.05 4.45 -19.97
C ASN A 125 0.98 5.12 -18.95
N LYS A 126 2.29 4.84 -18.96
CA LYS A 126 3.29 5.37 -18.01
C LYS A 126 2.84 5.20 -16.56
N VAL A 127 2.34 4.02 -16.22
CA VAL A 127 1.92 3.68 -14.86
C VAL A 127 3.17 3.42 -14.03
N GLU A 128 3.28 4.06 -12.86
CA GLU A 128 4.29 3.70 -11.87
C GLU A 128 3.93 2.36 -11.26
N ILE A 129 4.88 1.44 -11.23
CA ILE A 129 4.70 0.13 -10.62
C ILE A 129 5.37 0.11 -9.25
N VAL A 130 4.59 -0.25 -8.22
CA VAL A 130 5.07 -0.52 -6.87
C VAL A 130 4.83 -2.01 -6.58
N ALA A 131 5.85 -2.81 -6.81
CA ALA A 131 5.73 -4.26 -6.85
C ALA A 131 6.12 -4.93 -5.53
N SER A 132 5.33 -5.90 -5.10
CA SER A 132 5.62 -6.67 -3.88
C SER A 132 6.71 -7.72 -4.13
N LEU A 133 7.92 -7.44 -3.65
CA LEU A 133 9.01 -8.42 -3.56
C LEU A 133 9.59 -8.38 -2.14
N PRO A 134 8.99 -9.12 -1.18
CA PRO A 134 9.28 -8.98 0.25
C PRO A 134 10.70 -9.41 0.66
N CYS A 135 11.43 -10.08 -0.20
CA CYS A 135 12.85 -10.41 -0.01
C CYS A 135 13.52 -10.65 -1.37
N TYR A 136 14.86 -10.50 -1.43
CA TYR A 136 15.67 -10.93 -2.56
C TYR A 136 16.11 -12.40 -2.46
N LEU A 137 15.72 -13.10 -1.39
CA LEU A 137 15.95 -14.53 -1.19
C LEU A 137 14.67 -15.31 -1.50
N GLN A 138 14.78 -16.31 -2.38
CA GLN A 138 13.67 -17.13 -2.83
C GLN A 138 12.89 -17.78 -1.68
N GLU A 139 13.60 -18.39 -0.73
CA GLU A 139 12.98 -19.07 0.41
C GLU A 139 12.05 -18.14 1.20
N ASN A 140 12.47 -16.91 1.43
CA ASN A 140 11.70 -15.91 2.18
C ASN A 140 10.46 -15.45 1.42
N VAL A 141 10.56 -15.22 0.11
CA VAL A 141 9.42 -14.84 -0.72
C VAL A 141 8.41 -15.98 -0.79
N ASP A 142 8.87 -17.19 -1.09
CA ASP A 142 8.00 -18.36 -1.22
C ASP A 142 7.31 -18.71 0.11
N LYS A 143 7.99 -18.55 1.24
CA LYS A 143 7.40 -18.72 2.58
C LYS A 143 6.26 -17.72 2.87
N GLN A 144 6.39 -16.49 2.41
CA GLN A 144 5.37 -15.44 2.67
C GLN A 144 4.23 -15.47 1.65
N ARG A 145 4.53 -15.77 0.38
CA ARG A 145 3.62 -15.56 -0.75
C ARG A 145 3.16 -16.84 -1.43
N GLY A 146 3.89 -17.94 -1.23
CA GLY A 146 3.62 -19.22 -1.87
C GLY A 146 4.76 -19.69 -2.77
N ARG A 147 4.90 -21.00 -2.90
CA ARG A 147 5.97 -21.64 -3.65
C ARG A 147 5.98 -21.20 -5.12
N GLY A 148 7.16 -20.88 -5.65
CA GLY A 148 7.37 -20.47 -7.04
C GLY A 148 7.11 -18.98 -7.30
N THR A 149 6.61 -18.24 -6.31
CA THR A 149 6.32 -16.80 -6.45
C THR A 149 7.58 -15.98 -6.74
N PHE A 150 8.72 -16.38 -6.17
CA PHE A 150 9.99 -15.68 -6.42
C PHE A 150 10.38 -15.75 -7.90
N ASP A 151 10.42 -16.93 -8.48
CA ASP A 151 10.82 -17.13 -9.88
C ASP A 151 9.91 -16.40 -10.86
N GLU A 152 8.59 -16.44 -10.60
CA GLU A 152 7.61 -15.67 -11.41
C GLU A 152 7.83 -14.16 -11.24
N SER A 153 8.10 -13.69 -10.03
CA SER A 153 8.37 -12.27 -9.77
C SER A 153 9.63 -11.80 -10.48
N ILE A 154 10.70 -12.58 -10.47
CA ILE A 154 11.94 -12.24 -11.21
C ILE A 154 11.70 -12.16 -12.72
N LYS A 155 10.97 -13.14 -13.30
CA LYS A 155 10.60 -13.10 -14.72
C LYS A 155 9.77 -11.85 -15.07
N ALA A 156 8.84 -11.47 -14.18
CA ALA A 156 8.02 -10.26 -14.35
C ALA A 156 8.87 -8.99 -14.31
N LEU A 157 9.79 -8.89 -13.36
CA LEU A 157 10.72 -7.76 -13.28
C LEU A 157 11.64 -7.67 -14.50
N GLN A 158 12.11 -8.80 -15.02
CA GLN A 158 12.89 -8.83 -16.25
C GLN A 158 12.07 -8.39 -17.47
N LEU A 159 10.79 -8.79 -17.55
CA LEU A 159 9.87 -8.35 -18.59
C LEU A 159 9.67 -6.82 -18.53
N LEU A 160 9.37 -6.29 -17.35
CA LEU A 160 9.22 -4.85 -17.14
C LEU A 160 10.50 -4.07 -17.46
N GLY A 161 11.67 -4.58 -17.07
CA GLY A 161 12.97 -4.00 -17.40
C GLY A 161 13.25 -3.93 -18.91
N LYS A 162 12.78 -4.93 -19.70
CA LYS A 162 12.86 -4.90 -21.17
C LYS A 162 11.99 -3.78 -21.76
N LEU A 163 10.88 -3.43 -21.12
CA LEU A 163 10.00 -2.32 -21.52
C LEU A 163 10.51 -0.95 -21.07
N GLY A 164 11.61 -0.91 -20.28
CA GLY A 164 12.22 0.34 -19.83
C GLY A 164 11.96 0.71 -18.37
N TYR A 165 11.23 -0.11 -17.61
CA TYR A 165 10.99 0.13 -16.20
C TYR A 165 12.27 0.07 -15.35
N GLY A 166 12.36 0.91 -14.32
CA GLY A 166 13.43 0.92 -13.33
C GLY A 166 14.76 1.50 -13.82
N LYS A 167 14.84 2.01 -15.05
CA LYS A 167 16.05 2.65 -15.61
C LYS A 167 16.10 4.13 -15.26
N ASP A 168 17.29 4.66 -15.03
CA ASP A 168 17.50 6.05 -14.63
C ASP A 168 17.09 7.07 -15.71
N ASP A 169 17.19 6.69 -16.99
CA ASP A 169 16.83 7.50 -18.14
C ASP A 169 15.38 7.33 -18.61
N SER A 170 14.57 6.59 -17.85
CA SER A 170 13.19 6.25 -18.19
C SER A 170 12.19 6.99 -17.31
N THR A 171 11.01 7.29 -17.87
CA THR A 171 9.85 7.79 -17.12
C THR A 171 9.00 6.66 -16.52
N LEU A 172 9.40 5.39 -16.71
CA LEU A 172 8.69 4.21 -16.22
C LEU A 172 9.27 3.79 -14.87
N ALA A 173 8.69 4.34 -13.81
CA ALA A 173 9.14 4.07 -12.45
C ALA A 173 8.75 2.64 -12.01
N LEU A 174 9.73 1.92 -11.46
CA LEU A 174 9.57 0.63 -10.81
C LEU A 174 10.12 0.70 -9.40
N ASN A 175 9.26 0.56 -8.43
CA ASN A 175 9.63 0.51 -7.01
C ASN A 175 9.29 -0.86 -6.44
N LEU A 176 10.08 -1.33 -5.50
CA LEU A 176 9.86 -2.60 -4.83
C LEU A 176 9.39 -2.40 -3.40
N VAL A 177 8.62 -3.34 -2.88
CA VAL A 177 8.15 -3.34 -1.49
C VAL A 177 8.75 -4.52 -0.74
N TYR A 178 9.43 -4.20 0.35
CA TYR A 178 9.88 -5.14 1.35
C TYR A 178 8.90 -5.22 2.52
N ASN A 179 8.63 -6.45 2.97
CA ASN A 179 7.93 -6.72 4.23
C ASN A 179 8.75 -7.70 5.07
N PRO A 180 8.95 -7.47 6.39
CA PRO A 180 9.66 -8.40 7.26
C PRO A 180 9.08 -9.82 7.24
N VAL A 181 9.94 -10.82 7.28
CA VAL A 181 9.53 -12.22 7.47
C VAL A 181 9.26 -12.44 8.96
N GLY A 182 8.01 -12.25 9.39
CA GLY A 182 7.62 -12.39 10.79
C GLY A 182 7.37 -11.08 11.53
N PRO A 183 7.23 -11.14 12.87
CA PRO A 183 6.83 -10.02 13.72
C PRO A 183 8.02 -9.14 14.12
N HIS A 184 8.65 -8.50 13.14
CA HIS A 184 9.81 -7.63 13.32
C HIS A 184 9.55 -6.26 12.67
N LEU A 185 10.25 -5.23 13.16
CA LEU A 185 10.32 -3.96 12.44
C LEU A 185 11.21 -4.10 11.20
N PRO A 186 10.93 -3.35 10.12
CA PRO A 186 11.84 -3.27 8.99
C PRO A 186 13.23 -2.78 9.41
N PRO A 187 14.31 -3.25 8.76
CA PRO A 187 15.66 -2.69 8.93
C PRO A 187 15.74 -1.29 8.30
N ASN A 188 16.95 -0.69 8.37
CA ASN A 188 17.21 0.57 7.68
C ASN A 188 16.92 0.46 6.19
N GLN A 189 16.03 1.30 5.65
CA GLN A 189 15.58 1.24 4.27
C GLN A 189 16.72 1.46 3.27
N THR A 190 17.60 2.43 3.52
CA THR A 190 18.70 2.76 2.61
C THR A 190 19.72 1.63 2.48
N GLU A 191 20.10 1.02 3.60
CA GLU A 191 21.02 -0.12 3.61
C GLU A 191 20.40 -1.31 2.88
N LEU A 192 19.15 -1.64 3.19
CA LEU A 192 18.44 -2.74 2.55
C LEU A 192 18.22 -2.50 1.05
N GLU A 193 17.95 -1.25 0.63
CA GLU A 193 17.82 -0.90 -0.78
C GLU A 193 19.12 -1.15 -1.55
N ASN A 194 20.28 -0.82 -0.96
CA ASN A 194 21.57 -1.10 -1.56
C ASN A 194 21.79 -2.60 -1.74
N ASP A 195 21.46 -3.42 -0.73
CA ASP A 195 21.54 -4.88 -0.83
C ASP A 195 20.65 -5.43 -1.94
N TYR A 196 19.39 -4.94 -2.02
CA TYR A 196 18.47 -5.33 -3.10
C TYR A 196 18.98 -4.94 -4.48
N LYS A 197 19.48 -3.71 -4.65
CA LYS A 197 20.04 -3.23 -5.93
C LYS A 197 21.22 -4.07 -6.39
N ASN A 198 22.15 -4.38 -5.48
CA ASN A 198 23.31 -5.19 -5.80
C ASN A 198 22.88 -6.61 -6.17
N ARG A 199 22.14 -7.29 -5.30
CA ARG A 199 21.74 -8.69 -5.50
C ARG A 199 20.87 -8.90 -6.73
N LEU A 200 19.82 -8.09 -6.90
CA LEU A 200 18.91 -8.26 -8.04
C LEU A 200 19.58 -7.96 -9.37
N LYS A 201 20.53 -7.02 -9.38
CA LYS A 201 21.32 -6.70 -10.59
C LYS A 201 22.34 -7.78 -10.92
N GLU A 202 23.10 -8.26 -9.92
CA GLU A 202 24.15 -9.26 -10.10
C GLU A 202 23.58 -10.62 -10.49
N ASP A 203 22.54 -11.07 -9.79
CA ASP A 203 22.02 -12.43 -9.95
C ASP A 203 21.02 -12.55 -11.14
N TRP A 204 20.24 -11.48 -11.45
CA TRP A 204 19.16 -11.57 -12.44
C TRP A 204 19.08 -10.41 -13.45
N GLY A 205 20.01 -9.45 -13.39
CA GLY A 205 20.00 -8.28 -14.27
C GLY A 205 18.82 -7.35 -14.07
N VAL A 206 18.15 -7.41 -12.91
CA VAL A 206 16.99 -6.59 -12.57
C VAL A 206 17.45 -5.27 -11.97
N VAL A 207 16.89 -4.17 -12.48
CA VAL A 207 17.07 -2.82 -11.94
C VAL A 207 15.72 -2.24 -11.52
N PHE A 208 15.73 -1.39 -10.50
CA PHE A 208 14.55 -0.71 -9.97
C PHE A 208 14.96 0.65 -9.36
N ASN A 209 13.99 1.55 -9.15
CA ASN A 209 14.28 2.90 -8.67
C ASN A 209 14.43 2.95 -7.15
N ASN A 210 13.38 2.58 -6.38
CA ASN A 210 13.39 2.68 -4.92
C ASN A 210 12.88 1.40 -4.26
N LEU A 211 13.35 1.14 -3.03
CA LEU A 211 12.80 0.13 -2.14
C LEU A 211 11.98 0.79 -1.04
N TYR A 212 10.75 0.34 -0.86
CA TYR A 212 9.88 0.79 0.22
C TYR A 212 9.80 -0.29 1.31
N THR A 213 10.24 0.03 2.52
CA THR A 213 10.11 -0.88 3.65
C THR A 213 8.79 -0.64 4.37
N ILE A 214 7.95 -1.67 4.44
CA ILE A 214 6.62 -1.58 5.03
C ILE A 214 6.49 -2.53 6.22
N THR A 215 6.10 -1.99 7.37
CA THR A 215 5.77 -2.76 8.58
C THR A 215 4.55 -3.66 8.32
N ASN A 216 4.63 -4.92 8.70
CA ASN A 216 3.47 -5.80 8.63
C ASN A 216 2.40 -5.36 9.62
N MET A 217 1.22 -5.02 9.12
CA MET A 217 0.12 -4.56 9.94
C MET A 217 -0.57 -5.74 10.65
N PRO A 218 -0.66 -5.77 12.00
CA PRO A 218 -1.24 -6.90 12.74
C PRO A 218 -2.78 -6.89 12.72
N ILE A 219 -3.35 -6.93 11.52
CA ILE A 219 -4.80 -6.96 11.28
C ILE A 219 -5.18 -8.13 10.36
N THR A 220 -6.44 -8.44 10.24
CA THR A 220 -7.02 -9.43 9.32
C THR A 220 -6.28 -10.78 9.31
N ARG A 221 -5.79 -11.25 8.15
CA ARG A 221 -5.09 -12.55 8.02
C ARG A 221 -3.80 -12.60 8.83
N TYR A 222 -3.01 -11.51 8.82
CA TYR A 222 -1.77 -11.50 9.58
C TYR A 222 -2.00 -11.57 11.09
N ALA A 223 -3.03 -10.89 11.60
CA ALA A 223 -3.41 -11.02 13.01
C ALA A 223 -3.81 -12.46 13.38
N LYS A 224 -4.57 -13.14 12.50
CA LYS A 224 -4.93 -14.56 12.68
C LYS A 224 -3.68 -15.44 12.71
N TYR A 225 -2.75 -15.23 11.79
CA TYR A 225 -1.46 -15.93 11.75
C TYR A 225 -0.65 -15.72 13.03
N LEU A 226 -0.48 -14.49 13.48
CA LEU A 226 0.26 -14.16 14.70
C LEU A 226 -0.37 -14.79 15.94
N LYS A 227 -1.71 -14.80 16.05
CA LYS A 227 -2.43 -15.44 17.15
C LYS A 227 -2.21 -16.97 17.15
N ALA A 228 -2.26 -17.61 15.99
CA ALA A 228 -1.97 -19.03 15.86
C ALA A 228 -0.53 -19.39 16.27
N MET A 229 0.41 -18.47 16.10
CA MET A 229 1.81 -18.61 16.51
C MET A 229 2.09 -18.10 17.93
N ASN A 230 1.09 -17.67 18.70
CA ASN A 230 1.23 -17.03 20.02
C ASN A 230 2.18 -15.81 20.01
N GLN A 231 2.22 -15.04 18.92
CA GLN A 231 3.11 -13.89 18.73
C GLN A 231 2.37 -12.57 18.60
N TYR A 232 1.03 -12.56 18.66
CA TYR A 232 0.24 -11.35 18.41
C TYR A 232 0.51 -10.27 19.46
N GLU A 233 0.41 -10.61 20.76
CA GLU A 233 0.56 -9.64 21.83
C GLU A 233 1.98 -9.08 21.89
N SER A 234 3.00 -9.93 21.76
CA SER A 234 4.40 -9.50 21.76
C SER A 234 4.72 -8.56 20.59
N TYR A 235 4.14 -8.83 19.42
CA TYR A 235 4.33 -7.96 18.25
C TYR A 235 3.61 -6.62 18.39
N VAL A 236 2.38 -6.61 18.92
CA VAL A 236 1.66 -5.36 19.21
C VAL A 236 2.42 -4.52 20.23
N GLU A 237 2.95 -5.12 21.31
CA GLU A 237 3.77 -4.41 22.31
C GLU A 237 5.07 -3.89 21.69
N LEU A 238 5.71 -4.63 20.78
CA LEU A 238 6.87 -4.13 20.04
C LEU A 238 6.53 -2.83 19.28
N LEU A 239 5.40 -2.80 18.55
CA LEU A 239 4.98 -1.62 17.80
C LEU A 239 4.68 -0.43 18.72
N ILE A 240 3.99 -0.67 19.85
CA ILE A 240 3.66 0.36 20.82
C ILE A 240 4.91 0.94 21.48
N ASN A 241 5.84 0.08 21.89
CA ASN A 241 7.10 0.49 22.54
C ASN A 241 8.05 1.20 21.55
N SER A 242 7.88 0.97 20.24
CA SER A 242 8.65 1.61 19.18
C SER A 242 7.97 2.87 18.61
N PHE A 243 6.89 3.36 19.24
CA PHE A 243 6.20 4.57 18.79
C PHE A 243 7.17 5.75 18.66
N ASN A 244 7.18 6.38 17.51
CA ASN A 244 8.03 7.52 17.18
C ASN A 244 7.19 8.73 16.77
N PRO A 245 7.04 9.75 17.64
CA PRO A 245 6.23 10.93 17.34
C PRO A 245 6.77 11.74 16.15
N ALA A 246 8.06 11.63 15.83
CA ALA A 246 8.64 12.32 14.67
C ALA A 246 8.10 11.84 13.33
N THR A 247 7.38 10.73 13.28
CA THR A 247 6.75 10.19 12.06
C THR A 247 5.36 10.78 11.80
N LEU A 248 4.73 11.40 12.79
CA LEU A 248 3.33 11.82 12.73
C LEU A 248 3.02 12.79 11.60
N ASP A 249 3.93 13.72 11.30
CA ASP A 249 3.75 14.70 10.22
C ASP A 249 3.77 14.08 8.83
N GLY A 250 4.48 12.97 8.65
CA GLY A 250 4.64 12.26 7.38
C GLY A 250 3.61 11.17 7.12
N LEU A 251 2.63 10.95 8.03
CA LEU A 251 1.65 9.88 7.85
C LEU A 251 0.80 10.10 6.60
N MET A 252 0.70 9.08 5.75
CA MET A 252 -0.05 9.12 4.49
C MET A 252 -1.53 9.45 4.68
N CYS A 253 -2.15 9.03 5.78
CA CYS A 253 -3.55 9.31 6.06
C CYS A 253 -3.88 10.81 6.13
N ARG A 254 -2.88 11.70 6.20
CA ARG A 254 -3.07 13.15 6.21
C ARG A 254 -3.34 13.74 4.82
N ASN A 255 -2.80 13.17 3.76
CA ASN A 255 -2.96 13.66 2.39
C ASN A 255 -3.58 12.63 1.43
N THR A 256 -3.95 11.45 1.93
CA THR A 256 -4.58 10.38 1.15
C THR A 256 -6.05 10.27 1.51
N LEU A 257 -6.91 10.08 0.52
CA LEU A 257 -8.28 9.62 0.68
C LEU A 257 -8.36 8.19 0.14
N SER A 258 -8.79 7.24 0.97
CA SER A 258 -8.93 5.85 0.55
C SER A 258 -10.39 5.52 0.21
N VAL A 259 -10.61 4.92 -0.96
CA VAL A 259 -11.91 4.50 -1.47
C VAL A 259 -11.97 2.98 -1.47
N GLY A 260 -12.95 2.40 -0.80
CA GLY A 260 -13.19 0.97 -0.81
C GLY A 260 -13.85 0.50 -2.10
N TRP A 261 -13.76 -0.80 -2.36
CA TRP A 261 -14.42 -1.44 -3.51
C TRP A 261 -15.96 -1.22 -3.52
N ASP A 262 -16.56 -0.96 -2.37
CA ASP A 262 -17.98 -0.62 -2.19
C ASP A 262 -18.26 0.89 -2.22
N GLY A 263 -17.28 1.69 -2.56
CA GLY A 263 -17.37 3.14 -2.66
C GLY A 263 -17.29 3.90 -1.33
N LYS A 264 -17.23 3.24 -0.18
CA LYS A 264 -17.06 3.91 1.11
C LYS A 264 -15.71 4.58 1.22
N LEU A 265 -15.65 5.67 2.00
CA LEU A 265 -14.45 6.48 2.18
C LEU A 265 -13.80 6.23 3.52
N TYR A 266 -12.48 6.20 3.50
CA TYR A 266 -11.62 5.93 4.65
C TYR A 266 -10.42 6.88 4.65
N ASP A 267 -9.79 7.05 5.82
CA ASP A 267 -8.56 7.83 5.92
C ASP A 267 -7.33 7.09 5.37
N CYS A 268 -7.37 5.76 5.39
CA CYS A 268 -6.34 4.91 4.81
C CYS A 268 -6.90 3.50 4.52
N ASP A 269 -6.14 2.72 3.78
CA ASP A 269 -6.46 1.33 3.45
C ASP A 269 -6.61 0.42 4.69
N PHE A 270 -5.82 0.65 5.74
CA PHE A 270 -5.96 -0.13 6.98
C PHE A 270 -7.28 0.14 7.70
N ASN A 271 -7.74 1.39 7.73
CA ASN A 271 -9.07 1.73 8.27
C ASN A 271 -10.18 1.02 7.50
N GLN A 272 -10.03 0.87 6.18
CA GLN A 272 -10.96 0.09 5.36
C GLN A 272 -11.03 -1.37 5.85
N MET A 273 -9.90 -1.99 6.09
CA MET A 273 -9.86 -3.40 6.52
C MET A 273 -10.42 -3.61 7.93
N LEU A 274 -10.54 -2.56 8.71
CA LEU A 274 -11.09 -2.54 10.08
C LEU A 274 -12.53 -2.00 10.15
N ASP A 275 -13.15 -1.72 9.00
CA ASP A 275 -14.48 -1.10 8.89
C ASP A 275 -14.62 0.20 9.71
N MET A 276 -13.62 1.07 9.57
CA MET A 276 -13.54 2.39 10.21
C MET A 276 -13.72 3.51 9.16
N PRO A 277 -14.90 3.64 8.51
CA PRO A 277 -15.14 4.62 7.47
C PRO A 277 -15.23 6.03 8.04
N ILE A 278 -14.92 7.02 7.20
CA ILE A 278 -15.21 8.42 7.48
C ILE A 278 -16.73 8.58 7.59
N ARG A 279 -17.19 9.25 8.66
CA ARG A 279 -18.62 9.35 8.99
C ARG A 279 -19.05 10.79 9.29
N ASN A 280 -20.32 11.06 8.98
CA ASN A 280 -21.09 12.15 9.56
C ASN A 280 -22.50 11.61 9.81
N GLY A 281 -22.68 10.90 10.93
CA GLY A 281 -23.87 10.10 11.19
C GLY A 281 -23.90 8.78 10.40
N LYS A 282 -23.76 8.83 9.06
CA LYS A 282 -23.60 7.68 8.16
C LYS A 282 -22.21 7.66 7.52
N PRO A 283 -21.70 6.50 7.03
CA PRO A 283 -20.47 6.46 6.23
C PRO A 283 -20.58 7.34 4.99
N PHE A 284 -19.50 8.07 4.67
CA PHE A 284 -19.38 8.76 3.39
C PHE A 284 -19.06 7.78 2.28
N THR A 285 -19.57 8.09 1.09
CA THR A 285 -19.24 7.34 -0.13
C THR A 285 -18.68 8.26 -1.21
N ILE A 286 -17.96 7.70 -2.17
CA ILE A 286 -17.44 8.44 -3.33
C ILE A 286 -18.57 9.07 -4.17
N HIS A 287 -19.77 8.55 -4.09
CA HIS A 287 -20.94 9.08 -4.77
C HIS A 287 -21.49 10.37 -4.15
N ASP A 288 -21.17 10.62 -2.87
CA ASP A 288 -21.71 11.75 -2.08
C ASP A 288 -20.67 12.87 -1.87
N ILE A 289 -19.41 12.66 -2.27
CA ILE A 289 -18.26 13.47 -1.79
C ILE A 289 -18.16 14.89 -2.37
N TYR A 290 -18.91 15.21 -3.40
CA TYR A 290 -18.83 16.55 -4.06
C TYR A 290 -19.06 17.76 -3.16
N ILE A 291 -19.50 17.53 -1.92
CA ILE A 291 -20.00 18.57 -1.01
C ILE A 291 -19.06 18.77 0.20
N TRP A 292 -18.03 17.93 0.40
CA TRP A 292 -17.32 17.89 1.67
C TRP A 292 -15.85 18.32 1.56
N ASN A 293 -15.50 19.38 2.30
CA ASN A 293 -14.09 19.65 2.60
C ASN A 293 -13.65 18.74 3.76
N LEU A 294 -12.67 17.88 3.49
CA LEU A 294 -12.12 16.96 4.49
C LEU A 294 -10.95 17.57 5.27
N GLU A 295 -10.40 18.70 4.82
CA GLU A 295 -9.26 19.36 5.44
C GLU A 295 -9.58 19.84 6.85
N GLY A 296 -8.65 19.62 7.77
CA GLY A 296 -8.81 19.94 9.20
C GLY A 296 -9.63 18.94 10.02
N ARG A 297 -10.29 17.96 9.37
CA ARG A 297 -11.02 16.89 10.07
C ARG A 297 -10.05 15.98 10.83
N GLU A 298 -10.44 15.55 12.02
CA GLU A 298 -9.69 14.52 12.74
C GLU A 298 -9.73 13.18 11.98
N ILE A 299 -8.58 12.52 11.91
CA ILE A 299 -8.42 11.22 11.26
C ILE A 299 -8.87 10.13 12.22
N GLU A 300 -9.65 9.16 11.69
CA GLU A 300 -10.06 7.99 12.45
C GLU A 300 -8.84 7.12 12.78
N THR A 301 -8.57 6.92 14.08
CA THR A 301 -7.39 6.22 14.57
C THR A 301 -7.74 5.01 15.44
N GLY A 302 -6.80 4.07 15.49
CA GLY A 302 -6.89 2.90 16.34
C GLY A 302 -5.50 2.34 16.65
N ASN A 303 -5.43 1.23 17.41
CA ASN A 303 -4.14 0.65 17.80
C ASN A 303 -3.29 0.16 16.60
N HIS A 304 -3.90 -0.09 15.44
CA HIS A 304 -3.17 -0.41 14.20
C HIS A 304 -2.25 0.74 13.75
N CYS A 305 -2.57 2.00 14.09
CA CYS A 305 -1.74 3.16 13.73
C CYS A 305 -0.31 3.10 14.29
N PHE A 306 -0.08 2.29 15.33
CA PHE A 306 1.28 2.01 15.79
C PHE A 306 2.14 1.35 14.72
N GLY A 307 1.56 0.58 13.79
CA GLY A 307 2.29 0.02 12.66
C GLY A 307 2.87 1.06 11.70
N CYS A 308 2.18 2.21 11.55
CA CYS A 308 2.66 3.32 10.72
C CYS A 308 3.66 4.22 11.44
N THR A 309 3.70 4.20 12.78
CA THR A 309 4.52 5.12 13.60
C THR A 309 5.68 4.46 14.32
N ALA A 310 5.83 3.13 14.25
CA ALA A 310 6.91 2.40 14.90
C ALA A 310 8.26 2.64 14.19
N GLY A 311 9.31 2.87 14.96
CA GLY A 311 10.70 3.03 14.48
C GLY A 311 10.86 4.22 13.53
N THR A 312 11.26 3.97 12.28
CA THR A 312 11.37 4.99 11.22
C THR A 312 10.03 5.36 10.59
N GLY A 313 8.95 4.73 11.04
CA GLY A 313 7.64 4.84 10.44
C GLY A 313 7.47 3.99 9.20
N SER A 314 6.23 3.87 8.76
CA SER A 314 5.87 3.09 7.57
C SER A 314 4.69 3.73 6.85
N SER A 315 4.85 3.94 5.56
CA SER A 315 3.79 4.39 4.66
C SER A 315 3.76 3.56 3.39
N CYS A 316 2.82 3.81 2.51
CA CYS A 316 2.79 3.20 1.18
C CYS A 316 4.00 3.57 0.30
N GLN A 317 4.82 4.54 0.73
CA GLN A 317 6.08 4.95 0.09
C GLN A 317 7.30 4.62 0.97
N GLY A 318 7.17 3.69 1.91
CA GLY A 318 8.25 3.21 2.77
C GLY A 318 8.42 4.03 4.05
N ALA A 319 9.65 4.07 4.55
CA ALA A 319 10.02 4.74 5.80
C ALA A 319 9.74 6.25 5.75
N LEU A 320 9.16 6.79 6.83
CA LEU A 320 8.79 8.21 6.96
C LEU A 320 9.96 9.09 7.41
N LYS A 321 10.95 8.51 8.09
CA LYS A 321 12.18 9.19 8.49
C LYS A 321 13.38 8.37 8.01
N HIS A 322 14.25 9.01 7.26
CA HIS A 322 15.55 8.47 7.05
C HIS A 322 16.36 8.67 8.35
N LEU A 323 16.97 7.62 8.85
CA LEU A 323 17.98 7.76 9.89
C LEU A 323 19.16 8.47 9.22
N THR A 324 19.17 9.80 9.20
CA THR A 324 20.38 10.57 8.90
C THR A 324 21.39 10.20 9.97
N GLY A 325 22.53 9.67 9.52
CA GLY A 325 23.58 9.11 10.36
C GLY A 325 23.89 9.96 11.59
N GLY A 326 23.98 9.25 12.71
CA GLY A 326 24.67 9.56 13.93
C GLY A 326 24.88 11.00 14.33
N ASN A 327 24.10 11.49 15.27
CA ASN A 327 24.71 12.32 16.30
C ASN A 327 25.73 11.45 17.05
N LYS A 328 27.00 11.64 16.72
CA LYS A 328 28.09 11.27 17.63
C LYS A 328 27.90 12.12 18.88
N LEU A 329 27.52 11.49 19.97
CA LEU A 329 27.86 11.98 21.30
C LEU A 329 29.31 11.73 21.58
#